data_2cea8f7ed919ec5d200a793b563bac00
#
_entry.id   2cea8f7ed919ec5d200a793b563bac00
#
_cell.length_a   1.000
_cell.length_b   1.000
_cell.length_c   1.000
_cell.angle_alpha   90.00
_cell.angle_beta   90.00
_cell.angle_gamma   90.00
#
_symmetry.space_group_name_H-M   'P 1'
#
loop_
_entity.id
_entity.type
_entity.pdbx_description
1 polymer ?
#
loop_
_entity_poly.entity_id
_entity_poly.type
_entity_poly.pdbx_seq_one_letter_code
_entity_poly.pdbx_strand_id
1 'polypeptide(L)'
;MKHFFSIFSFILVWGLFSCSSSRQTPNETHALTEKTQWISPPHLQKGDTVLYVAPSGYIDSTLHYMQRADSLLRSWGYIPKYSPNLYKKHYTFAGTDSQRFHDLQEALNDSTVKAIWSARGGYGSVRIIDSLDFTEFQKHPKWLIGFSDITVLHSVLHQLRYQSAHAIMPISLEHPREERKEAIKSLKDFFKGKKLIYEIPSDSLNIKGKGKGVVVGGNLSLLVSLLGSRYQINPSGKILYLEDVGEYTYSYDRMLYALKNAGYFDHLQGLIIGGMGIKKKDDFIGENVKEIILKHVKNKGYPVIFNFPAGHIVDNRTLILGRKAKIKVNDSLSILKYFNK
;
A
#
# COMPACT_ATOMS: atom_id res chain seq x y z
N MET A 1 -43.98 -81.43 5.24
CA MET A 1 -42.55 -81.68 5.29
C MET A 1 -42.03 -81.88 3.90
N LYS A 2 -41.24 -81.07 3.40
CA LYS A 2 -40.29 -81.03 2.32
C LYS A 2 -40.29 -79.69 1.66
N HIS A 3 -39.24 -78.92 1.90
CA HIS A 3 -38.98 -77.61 1.35
C HIS A 3 -38.50 -77.74 -0.08
N PHE A 4 -39.06 -76.96 -1.01
CA PHE A 4 -38.53 -76.75 -2.34
C PHE A 4 -37.89 -75.35 -2.40
N PHE A 5 -36.57 -75.36 -2.58
CA PHE A 5 -35.81 -74.16 -2.91
C PHE A 5 -35.92 -73.91 -4.41
N SER A 6 -36.44 -72.76 -4.82
CA SER A 6 -36.40 -72.29 -6.21
C SER A 6 -35.29 -71.24 -6.35
N ILE A 7 -34.29 -71.58 -7.18
CA ILE A 7 -33.19 -70.70 -7.51
C ILE A 7 -33.63 -69.83 -8.70
N PHE A 8 -33.76 -68.53 -8.48
CA PHE A 8 -33.92 -67.57 -9.55
C PHE A 8 -32.54 -67.01 -9.95
N SER A 9 -32.08 -67.39 -11.17
CA SER A 9 -30.89 -66.80 -11.81
C SER A 9 -31.24 -65.44 -12.36
N PHE A 10 -30.64 -64.37 -11.82
CA PHE A 10 -30.66 -63.03 -12.40
C PHE A 10 -29.55 -62.90 -13.43
N ILE A 11 -29.91 -62.78 -14.70
CA ILE A 11 -28.98 -62.41 -15.77
C ILE A 11 -28.81 -60.91 -15.74
N LEU A 12 -27.58 -60.43 -15.36
CA LEU A 12 -27.19 -59.03 -15.34
C LEU A 12 -26.72 -58.63 -16.78
N VAL A 13 -27.58 -57.88 -17.49
CA VAL A 13 -27.18 -57.29 -18.81
C VAL A 13 -26.39 -56.01 -18.50
N TRP A 14 -25.12 -56.01 -18.78
CA TRP A 14 -24.26 -54.84 -18.74
C TRP A 14 -24.46 -54.03 -20.03
N GLY A 15 -25.24 -52.96 -19.94
CA GLY A 15 -25.29 -51.92 -20.94
C GLY A 15 -24.06 -51.04 -20.89
N LEU A 16 -23.21 -51.11 -21.91
CA LEU A 16 -22.11 -50.18 -22.11
C LEU A 16 -22.65 -48.81 -22.54
N PHE A 17 -22.84 -47.93 -21.59
CA PHE A 17 -23.01 -46.50 -21.87
C PHE A 17 -21.63 -45.91 -22.25
N SER A 18 -21.37 -45.71 -23.53
CA SER A 18 -20.25 -44.92 -24.01
C SER A 18 -20.53 -43.45 -23.71
N CYS A 19 -19.95 -42.92 -22.63
CA CYS A 19 -19.98 -41.52 -22.31
C CYS A 19 -18.89 -40.83 -23.16
N SER A 20 -19.27 -40.19 -24.26
CA SER A 20 -18.37 -39.29 -24.98
C SER A 20 -18.13 -38.05 -24.14
N SER A 21 -17.02 -38.04 -23.37
CA SER A 21 -16.55 -36.85 -22.71
C SER A 21 -16.08 -35.84 -23.77
N SER A 22 -16.88 -34.82 -24.05
CA SER A 22 -16.40 -33.63 -24.71
C SER A 22 -15.28 -33.03 -23.82
N ARG A 23 -14.04 -33.16 -24.28
CA ARG A 23 -12.91 -32.40 -23.69
C ARG A 23 -13.22 -30.91 -23.86
N GLN A 24 -13.71 -30.27 -22.82
CA GLN A 24 -13.60 -28.84 -22.71
C GLN A 24 -12.10 -28.53 -22.69
N THR A 25 -11.64 -27.83 -23.73
CA THR A 25 -10.33 -27.17 -23.73
C THR A 25 -10.22 -26.31 -22.49
N PRO A 26 -9.09 -26.37 -21.76
CA PRO A 26 -8.87 -25.48 -20.64
C PRO A 26 -9.00 -24.05 -21.16
N ASN A 27 -9.87 -23.25 -20.52
CA ASN A 27 -9.89 -21.81 -20.72
C ASN A 27 -8.45 -21.32 -20.74
N GLU A 28 -8.08 -20.62 -21.80
CA GLU A 28 -6.86 -19.81 -21.85
C GLU A 28 -6.92 -18.84 -20.68
N THR A 29 -6.36 -19.25 -19.56
CA THR A 29 -5.92 -18.31 -18.53
C THR A 29 -4.96 -17.39 -19.27
N HIS A 30 -5.38 -16.16 -19.53
CA HIS A 30 -4.48 -15.09 -19.92
C HIS A 30 -3.34 -15.10 -18.90
N ALA A 31 -2.25 -15.76 -19.25
CA ALA A 31 -0.98 -15.64 -18.57
C ALA A 31 -0.61 -14.17 -18.69
N LEU A 32 -0.90 -13.40 -17.63
CA LEU A 32 -0.32 -12.08 -17.44
C LEU A 32 1.19 -12.31 -17.56
N THR A 33 1.78 -11.92 -18.67
CA THR A 33 3.24 -11.91 -18.83
C THR A 33 3.77 -11.15 -17.62
N GLU A 34 4.43 -11.85 -16.68
CA GLU A 34 4.95 -11.26 -15.46
C GLU A 34 5.88 -10.12 -15.86
N LYS A 35 5.41 -8.89 -15.72
CA LYS A 35 6.25 -7.72 -15.87
C LYS A 35 7.37 -7.84 -14.84
N THR A 36 8.55 -8.21 -15.26
CA THR A 36 9.71 -8.38 -14.37
C THR A 36 10.21 -7.05 -13.83
N GLN A 37 9.85 -5.94 -14.49
CA GLN A 37 10.33 -4.59 -14.17
C GLN A 37 9.20 -3.70 -13.66
N TRP A 38 9.49 -2.93 -12.60
CA TRP A 38 8.61 -1.91 -12.07
C TRP A 38 8.55 -0.70 -12.99
N ILE A 39 7.35 -0.27 -13.33
CA ILE A 39 7.10 0.91 -14.17
C ILE A 39 7.04 2.14 -13.27
N SER A 40 7.87 3.12 -13.59
CA SER A 40 7.83 4.43 -12.95
C SER A 40 7.05 5.40 -13.83
N PRO A 41 5.96 6.01 -13.33
CA PRO A 41 5.36 7.12 -14.05
C PRO A 41 6.37 8.22 -14.35
N PRO A 42 6.16 9.06 -15.37
CA PRO A 42 7.01 10.23 -15.64
C PRO A 42 7.07 11.18 -14.44
N HIS A 43 8.20 11.86 -14.26
CA HIS A 43 8.28 12.96 -13.28
C HIS A 43 7.48 14.15 -13.77
N LEU A 44 6.89 14.88 -12.82
CA LEU A 44 6.06 16.04 -13.13
C LEU A 44 6.92 17.18 -13.72
N GLN A 45 6.35 17.86 -14.71
CA GLN A 45 6.88 19.08 -15.31
C GLN A 45 6.04 20.28 -14.87
N LYS A 46 6.59 21.49 -14.97
CA LYS A 46 5.79 22.70 -14.74
C LYS A 46 4.59 22.74 -15.68
N GLY A 47 3.42 23.08 -15.17
CA GLY A 47 2.15 23.05 -15.89
C GLY A 47 1.40 21.73 -15.82
N ASP A 48 2.02 20.66 -15.29
CA ASP A 48 1.32 19.40 -15.12
C ASP A 48 0.18 19.47 -14.11
N THR A 49 -0.89 18.72 -14.39
CA THR A 49 -2.08 18.64 -13.54
C THR A 49 -1.91 17.61 -12.44
N VAL A 50 -2.17 18.03 -11.20
CA VAL A 50 -2.31 17.18 -10.03
C VAL A 50 -3.78 17.18 -9.60
N LEU A 51 -4.44 16.02 -9.69
CA LEU A 51 -5.86 15.86 -9.37
C LEU A 51 -6.02 15.36 -7.94
N TYR A 52 -6.82 16.08 -7.16
CA TYR A 52 -7.24 15.63 -5.83
C TYR A 52 -8.43 14.68 -5.93
N VAL A 53 -8.35 13.58 -5.20
CA VAL A 53 -9.44 12.61 -5.00
C VAL A 53 -9.60 12.32 -3.51
N ALA A 54 -10.78 11.87 -3.10
CA ALA A 54 -11.04 11.42 -1.74
C ALA A 54 -11.65 10.01 -1.76
N PRO A 55 -10.87 8.94 -1.95
CA PRO A 55 -11.41 7.59 -2.09
C PRO A 55 -11.87 6.98 -0.76
N SER A 56 -11.63 7.66 0.35
CA SER A 56 -11.85 7.18 1.73
C SER A 56 -12.77 8.13 2.53
N GLY A 57 -12.21 8.82 3.53
CA GLY A 57 -12.93 9.71 4.42
C GLY A 57 -13.28 11.06 3.80
N TYR A 58 -14.37 11.69 4.28
CA TYR A 58 -14.80 13.01 3.81
C TYR A 58 -13.81 14.11 4.22
N ILE A 59 -13.78 15.18 3.42
CA ILE A 59 -13.00 16.39 3.68
C ILE A 59 -13.85 17.36 4.49
N ASP A 60 -13.33 17.83 5.62
CA ASP A 60 -13.93 18.91 6.36
C ASP A 60 -13.57 20.24 5.65
N SER A 61 -14.57 20.83 4.99
CA SER A 61 -14.41 22.07 4.23
C SER A 61 -14.17 23.30 5.10
N THR A 62 -14.38 23.18 6.42
CA THR A 62 -14.08 24.28 7.38
C THR A 62 -12.58 24.40 7.65
N LEU A 63 -11.81 23.34 7.35
CA LEU A 63 -10.37 23.29 7.54
C LEU A 63 -9.64 23.75 6.24
N HIS A 64 -8.61 24.56 6.41
CA HIS A 64 -7.95 25.23 5.27
C HIS A 64 -6.81 24.43 4.63
N TYR A 65 -6.72 23.12 4.87
CA TYR A 65 -5.62 22.31 4.37
C TYR A 65 -5.64 22.13 2.85
N MET A 66 -6.82 22.14 2.21
CA MET A 66 -6.92 22.08 0.74
C MET A 66 -6.34 23.34 0.09
N GLN A 67 -6.68 24.54 0.64
CA GLN A 67 -6.11 25.80 0.17
C GLN A 67 -4.59 25.86 0.36
N ARG A 68 -4.08 25.29 1.46
CA ARG A 68 -2.63 25.16 1.68
C ARG A 68 -1.99 24.23 0.66
N ALA A 69 -2.63 23.10 0.33
CA ALA A 69 -2.16 22.18 -0.71
C ALA A 69 -2.12 22.85 -2.09
N ASP A 70 -3.16 23.62 -2.44
CA ASP A 70 -3.19 24.41 -3.68
C ASP A 70 -2.05 25.41 -3.74
N SER A 71 -1.86 26.18 -2.68
CA SER A 71 -0.77 27.14 -2.59
C SER A 71 0.59 26.48 -2.79
N LEU A 72 0.81 25.30 -2.21
CA LEU A 72 2.02 24.53 -2.39
C LEU A 72 2.21 24.09 -3.85
N LEU A 73 1.20 23.45 -4.46
CA LEU A 73 1.28 22.99 -5.85
C LEU A 73 1.55 24.14 -6.82
N ARG A 74 0.79 25.24 -6.71
CA ARG A 74 0.98 26.43 -7.53
C ARG A 74 2.38 27.05 -7.34
N SER A 75 2.87 27.10 -6.09
CA SER A 75 4.23 27.58 -5.80
C SER A 75 5.32 26.70 -6.40
N TRP A 76 5.01 25.44 -6.69
CA TRP A 76 5.92 24.50 -7.36
C TRP A 76 5.77 24.49 -8.88
N GLY A 77 4.73 25.19 -9.42
CA GLY A 77 4.43 25.33 -10.83
C GLY A 77 3.47 24.28 -11.38
N TYR A 78 2.71 23.59 -10.53
CA TYR A 78 1.70 22.59 -10.91
C TYR A 78 0.29 23.17 -10.88
N ILE A 79 -0.64 22.52 -11.60
CA ILE A 79 -2.03 22.92 -11.70
C ILE A 79 -2.87 21.97 -10.82
N PRO A 80 -3.42 22.44 -9.69
CA PRO A 80 -4.36 21.66 -8.90
C PRO A 80 -5.71 21.55 -9.60
N LYS A 81 -6.28 20.33 -9.63
CA LYS A 81 -7.62 20.02 -10.13
C LYS A 81 -8.37 19.22 -9.07
N TYR A 82 -9.67 19.30 -9.04
CA TYR A 82 -10.53 18.66 -8.05
C TYR A 82 -11.45 17.66 -8.72
N SER A 83 -11.61 16.47 -8.13
CA SER A 83 -12.63 15.54 -8.60
C SER A 83 -14.04 16.06 -8.28
N PRO A 84 -15.06 15.69 -9.07
CA PRO A 84 -16.41 16.27 -8.95
C PRO A 84 -17.08 16.07 -7.58
N ASN A 85 -16.82 14.92 -6.95
CA ASN A 85 -17.43 14.57 -5.66
C ASN A 85 -16.49 14.78 -4.46
N LEU A 86 -15.34 15.45 -4.63
CA LEU A 86 -14.28 15.57 -3.64
C LEU A 86 -14.77 15.98 -2.24
N TYR A 87 -15.77 16.89 -2.16
CA TYR A 87 -16.32 17.43 -0.92
C TYR A 87 -17.65 16.80 -0.50
N LYS A 88 -18.06 15.72 -1.17
CA LYS A 88 -19.27 14.99 -0.74
C LYS A 88 -19.05 14.29 0.60
N LYS A 89 -20.16 14.11 1.33
CA LYS A 89 -20.14 13.42 2.63
C LYS A 89 -21.29 12.42 2.69
N HIS A 90 -20.95 11.21 3.09
CA HIS A 90 -21.90 10.16 3.42
C HIS A 90 -21.39 9.42 4.66
N TYR A 91 -21.93 9.79 5.84
CA TYR A 91 -21.38 9.37 7.15
C TYR A 91 -19.89 9.74 7.30
N THR A 92 -19.02 8.74 7.43
CA THR A 92 -17.55 8.94 7.54
C THR A 92 -16.84 9.04 6.18
N PHE A 93 -17.53 8.74 5.07
CA PHE A 93 -16.95 8.65 3.73
C PHE A 93 -17.08 9.97 2.95
N ALA A 94 -16.21 10.14 1.96
CA ALA A 94 -16.28 11.22 0.98
C ALA A 94 -17.35 10.93 -0.11
N GLY A 95 -18.61 10.86 0.28
CA GLY A 95 -19.71 10.43 -0.58
C GLY A 95 -19.97 8.93 -0.54
N THR A 96 -20.88 8.47 -1.39
CA THR A 96 -21.22 7.04 -1.55
C THR A 96 -20.05 6.26 -2.18
N ASP A 97 -20.09 4.93 -2.11
CA ASP A 97 -19.10 4.08 -2.77
C ASP A 97 -19.04 4.37 -4.28
N SER A 98 -20.21 4.57 -4.92
CA SER A 98 -20.31 4.93 -6.34
C SER A 98 -19.64 6.28 -6.66
N GLN A 99 -19.84 7.30 -5.83
CA GLN A 99 -19.24 8.63 -6.04
C GLN A 99 -17.71 8.57 -5.91
N ARG A 100 -17.19 7.88 -4.89
CA ARG A 100 -15.75 7.71 -4.68
C ARG A 100 -15.10 6.85 -5.78
N PHE A 101 -15.81 5.81 -6.22
CA PHE A 101 -15.40 4.99 -7.36
C PHE A 101 -15.32 5.83 -8.64
N HIS A 102 -16.36 6.60 -8.96
CA HIS A 102 -16.42 7.46 -10.15
C HIS A 102 -15.25 8.45 -10.20
N ASP A 103 -15.04 9.18 -9.10
CA ASP A 103 -13.96 10.15 -9.00
C ASP A 103 -12.57 9.53 -9.23
N LEU A 104 -12.33 8.36 -8.62
CA LEU A 104 -11.05 7.69 -8.76
C LEU A 104 -10.90 7.05 -10.16
N GLN A 105 -11.96 6.47 -10.71
CA GLN A 105 -11.93 5.87 -12.05
C GLN A 105 -11.67 6.94 -13.13
N GLU A 106 -12.34 8.07 -13.06
CA GLU A 106 -12.08 9.19 -13.97
C GLU A 106 -10.65 9.72 -13.84
N ALA A 107 -10.13 9.82 -12.60
CA ALA A 107 -8.75 10.20 -12.37
C ALA A 107 -7.74 9.21 -12.97
N LEU A 108 -8.04 7.91 -12.92
CA LEU A 108 -7.22 6.86 -13.54
C LEU A 108 -7.26 6.96 -15.07
N ASN A 109 -8.42 7.28 -15.65
CA ASN A 109 -8.64 7.33 -17.09
C ASN A 109 -8.13 8.63 -17.75
N ASP A 110 -8.18 9.77 -17.05
CA ASP A 110 -7.81 11.08 -17.61
C ASP A 110 -6.31 11.17 -17.95
N SER A 111 -5.96 11.10 -19.23
CA SER A 111 -4.56 11.13 -19.72
C SER A 111 -3.85 12.47 -19.48
N THR A 112 -4.62 13.55 -19.19
CA THR A 112 -4.08 14.88 -18.89
C THR A 112 -3.56 14.99 -17.46
N VAL A 113 -4.07 14.17 -16.55
CA VAL A 113 -3.63 14.08 -15.15
C VAL A 113 -2.29 13.38 -15.07
N LYS A 114 -1.31 13.97 -14.37
CA LYS A 114 0.03 13.42 -14.20
C LYS A 114 0.28 12.88 -12.79
N ALA A 115 -0.52 13.34 -11.81
CA ALA A 115 -0.55 12.77 -10.47
C ALA A 115 -1.95 12.80 -9.89
N ILE A 116 -2.31 11.75 -9.16
CA ILE A 116 -3.50 11.65 -8.32
C ILE A 116 -3.02 11.80 -6.88
N TRP A 117 -3.45 12.86 -6.19
CA TRP A 117 -3.09 13.10 -4.80
C TRP A 117 -4.32 12.93 -3.92
N SER A 118 -4.34 11.88 -3.11
CA SER A 118 -5.44 11.64 -2.18
C SER A 118 -5.50 12.75 -1.14
N ALA A 119 -6.67 13.36 -0.97
CA ALA A 119 -6.86 14.50 -0.07
C ALA A 119 -6.73 14.09 1.39
N ARG A 120 -7.18 12.88 1.73
CA ARG A 120 -7.02 12.25 3.04
C ARG A 120 -7.17 10.73 2.95
N GLY A 121 -6.77 10.04 4.03
CA GLY A 121 -7.10 8.65 4.29
C GLY A 121 -8.44 8.50 5.03
N GLY A 122 -8.48 7.62 6.00
CA GLY A 122 -9.67 7.24 6.77
C GLY A 122 -9.98 5.77 6.56
N TYR A 123 -11.15 5.47 6.03
CA TYR A 123 -11.58 4.12 5.67
C TYR A 123 -12.46 4.16 4.41
N GLY A 124 -12.35 3.15 3.56
CA GLY A 124 -13.29 2.95 2.46
C GLY A 124 -12.68 2.63 1.09
N SER A 125 -11.37 2.81 0.87
CA SER A 125 -10.72 2.45 -0.41
C SER A 125 -10.92 0.97 -0.74
N VAL A 126 -10.87 0.09 0.24
CA VAL A 126 -11.10 -1.36 0.07
C VAL A 126 -12.48 -1.71 -0.51
N ARG A 127 -13.48 -0.84 -0.32
CA ARG A 127 -14.86 -1.07 -0.78
C ARG A 127 -15.04 -0.84 -2.29
N ILE A 128 -14.11 -0.14 -2.91
CA ILE A 128 -14.22 0.29 -4.32
C ILE A 128 -13.17 -0.34 -5.24
N ILE A 129 -12.11 -0.93 -4.69
CA ILE A 129 -10.97 -1.42 -5.49
C ILE A 129 -11.34 -2.53 -6.49
N ASP A 130 -12.30 -3.38 -6.15
CA ASP A 130 -12.67 -4.52 -7.01
C ASP A 130 -13.36 -4.08 -8.31
N SER A 131 -13.95 -2.89 -8.33
CA SER A 131 -14.64 -2.31 -9.48
C SER A 131 -13.74 -1.47 -10.38
N LEU A 132 -12.51 -1.12 -9.92
CA LEU A 132 -11.61 -0.23 -10.67
C LEU A 132 -10.99 -0.95 -11.88
N ASP A 133 -11.04 -0.25 -13.02
CA ASP A 133 -10.32 -0.63 -14.24
C ASP A 133 -9.05 0.22 -14.39
N PHE A 134 -7.92 -0.43 -14.54
CA PHE A 134 -6.60 0.20 -14.71
C PHE A 134 -6.12 0.19 -16.16
N THR A 135 -6.96 -0.15 -17.13
CA THR A 135 -6.57 -0.26 -18.56
C THR A 135 -6.02 1.06 -19.09
N GLU A 136 -6.73 2.18 -18.90
CA GLU A 136 -6.26 3.49 -19.33
C GLU A 136 -5.09 4.03 -18.49
N PHE A 137 -5.08 3.72 -17.18
CA PHE A 137 -3.93 4.02 -16.33
C PHE A 137 -2.64 3.36 -16.84
N GLN A 138 -2.72 2.13 -17.33
CA GLN A 138 -1.55 1.41 -17.87
C GLN A 138 -1.01 2.02 -19.16
N LYS A 139 -1.87 2.64 -19.98
CA LYS A 139 -1.48 3.37 -21.20
C LYS A 139 -0.88 4.74 -20.86
N HIS A 140 -1.40 5.39 -19.83
CA HIS A 140 -1.00 6.74 -19.40
C HIS A 140 -0.65 6.76 -17.90
N PRO A 141 0.46 6.11 -17.49
CA PRO A 141 0.82 5.97 -16.08
C PRO A 141 1.01 7.33 -15.41
N LYS A 142 0.44 7.46 -14.22
CA LYS A 142 0.51 8.64 -13.39
C LYS A 142 0.83 8.28 -11.94
N TRP A 143 1.34 9.23 -11.17
CA TRP A 143 1.66 8.99 -9.78
C TRP A 143 0.39 8.92 -8.93
N LEU A 144 0.26 7.89 -8.11
CA LEU A 144 -0.70 7.82 -7.01
C LEU A 144 0.02 8.17 -5.71
N ILE A 145 -0.49 9.15 -4.98
CA ILE A 145 0.15 9.75 -3.82
C ILE A 145 -0.80 9.75 -2.62
N GLY A 146 -0.33 9.25 -1.49
CA GLY A 146 -1.08 9.20 -0.24
C GLY A 146 -0.49 8.18 0.73
N PHE A 147 -1.13 8.01 1.88
CA PHE A 147 -0.76 7.01 2.90
C PHE A 147 -2.00 6.56 3.68
N SER A 148 -1.83 5.77 4.74
CA SER A 148 -2.98 5.29 5.52
C SER A 148 -3.86 4.34 4.68
N ASP A 149 -5.18 4.58 4.61
CA ASP A 149 -6.13 3.81 3.80
C ASP A 149 -5.73 3.69 2.32
N ILE A 150 -4.89 4.62 1.80
CA ILE A 150 -4.37 4.58 0.43
C ILE A 150 -3.38 3.41 0.22
N THR A 151 -2.92 2.77 1.27
CA THR A 151 -2.14 1.52 1.20
C THR A 151 -2.86 0.45 0.37
N VAL A 152 -4.19 0.41 0.39
CA VAL A 152 -4.99 -0.49 -0.44
C VAL A 152 -4.71 -0.26 -1.93
N LEU A 153 -4.72 1.01 -2.37
CA LEU A 153 -4.43 1.38 -3.76
C LEU A 153 -2.95 1.16 -4.11
N HIS A 154 -2.04 1.40 -3.18
CA HIS A 154 -0.63 1.06 -3.36
C HIS A 154 -0.44 -0.45 -3.58
N SER A 155 -1.22 -1.27 -2.87
CA SER A 155 -1.19 -2.74 -3.02
C SER A 155 -1.71 -3.18 -4.40
N VAL A 156 -2.75 -2.53 -4.94
CA VAL A 156 -3.20 -2.76 -6.33
C VAL A 156 -2.09 -2.43 -7.31
N LEU A 157 -1.47 -1.23 -7.20
CA LEU A 157 -0.37 -0.83 -8.07
C LEU A 157 0.87 -1.73 -7.91
N HIS A 158 1.08 -2.30 -6.72
CA HIS A 158 2.10 -3.33 -6.51
C HIS A 158 1.87 -4.54 -7.41
N GLN A 159 0.63 -5.07 -7.47
CA GLN A 159 0.30 -6.21 -8.33
C GLN A 159 0.51 -5.87 -9.81
N LEU A 160 0.15 -4.66 -10.21
CA LEU A 160 0.33 -4.17 -11.57
C LEU A 160 1.80 -3.80 -11.90
N ARG A 161 2.72 -3.83 -10.92
CA ARG A 161 4.13 -3.44 -11.04
C ARG A 161 4.32 -1.96 -11.38
N TYR A 162 3.49 -1.07 -10.85
CA TYR A 162 3.67 0.37 -10.95
C TYR A 162 4.18 0.97 -9.64
N GLN A 163 5.05 1.97 -9.78
CA GLN A 163 5.53 2.74 -8.64
C GLN A 163 4.45 3.72 -8.18
N SER A 164 4.41 3.97 -6.87
CA SER A 164 3.53 4.93 -6.22
C SER A 164 4.26 5.65 -5.07
N ALA A 165 3.66 6.67 -4.48
CA ALA A 165 4.28 7.45 -3.42
C ALA A 165 3.47 7.39 -2.12
N HIS A 166 4.02 6.74 -1.09
CA HIS A 166 3.59 6.93 0.28
C HIS A 166 4.12 8.30 0.75
N ALA A 167 3.23 9.26 0.95
CA ALA A 167 3.61 10.63 1.27
C ALA A 167 2.47 11.37 1.97
N ILE A 168 2.79 12.55 2.55
CA ILE A 168 1.77 13.44 3.12
C ILE A 168 0.64 13.69 2.13
N MET A 169 -0.57 13.85 2.67
CA MET A 169 -1.79 14.23 1.96
C MET A 169 -2.17 15.68 2.33
N PRO A 170 -3.06 16.34 1.58
CA PRO A 170 -3.56 17.68 1.94
C PRO A 170 -3.96 17.80 3.40
N ILE A 171 -4.70 16.84 3.98
CA ILE A 171 -5.06 16.86 5.41
C ILE A 171 -3.85 16.97 6.35
N SER A 172 -2.71 16.46 5.94
CA SER A 172 -1.48 16.60 6.73
C SER A 172 -1.05 18.07 6.89
N LEU A 173 -1.50 18.96 6.01
CA LEU A 173 -1.16 20.39 6.02
C LEU A 173 -2.03 21.21 6.99
N GLU A 174 -2.91 20.58 7.74
CA GLU A 174 -3.64 21.22 8.83
C GLU A 174 -2.70 21.73 9.93
N HIS A 175 -1.64 20.98 10.22
CA HIS A 175 -0.63 21.33 11.20
C HIS A 175 0.39 22.37 10.69
N PRO A 176 1.13 23.07 11.58
CA PRO A 176 2.10 24.09 11.20
C PRO A 176 3.15 23.59 10.19
N ARG A 177 3.53 24.47 9.26
CA ARG A 177 4.46 24.14 8.18
C ARG A 177 5.86 23.78 8.68
N GLU A 178 6.34 24.43 9.72
CA GLU A 178 7.70 24.23 10.26
C GLU A 178 7.89 22.80 10.75
N GLU A 179 6.89 22.24 11.43
CA GLU A 179 6.93 20.87 11.94
C GLU A 179 6.96 19.82 10.80
N ARG A 180 6.51 20.18 9.58
CA ARG A 180 6.42 19.32 8.40
C ARG A 180 7.40 19.70 7.29
N LYS A 181 8.38 20.51 7.60
CA LYS A 181 9.33 21.07 6.65
C LYS A 181 10.01 19.98 5.79
N GLU A 182 10.52 18.94 6.43
CA GLU A 182 11.22 17.85 5.74
C GLU A 182 10.24 16.97 4.96
N ALA A 183 9.02 16.72 5.48
CA ALA A 183 7.96 16.01 4.76
C ALA A 183 7.56 16.76 3.48
N ILE A 184 7.28 18.07 3.57
CA ILE A 184 6.95 18.93 2.42
C ILE A 184 8.10 18.99 1.42
N LYS A 185 9.35 19.11 1.92
CA LYS A 185 10.56 19.12 1.09
C LYS A 185 10.71 17.79 0.33
N SER A 186 10.51 16.66 1.00
CA SER A 186 10.63 15.33 0.40
C SER A 186 9.59 15.12 -0.72
N LEU A 187 8.34 15.58 -0.52
CA LEU A 187 7.29 15.54 -1.55
C LEU A 187 7.65 16.44 -2.74
N LYS A 188 8.15 17.67 -2.49
CA LYS A 188 8.60 18.58 -3.55
C LYS A 188 9.76 17.98 -4.36
N ASP A 189 10.73 17.37 -3.68
CA ASP A 189 11.89 16.76 -4.33
C ASP A 189 11.46 15.52 -5.14
N PHE A 190 10.50 14.73 -4.62
CA PHE A 190 9.87 13.63 -5.36
C PHE A 190 9.19 14.10 -6.64
N PHE A 191 8.33 15.14 -6.59
CA PHE A 191 7.67 15.70 -7.77
C PHE A 191 8.67 16.14 -8.85
N LYS A 192 9.78 16.75 -8.43
CA LYS A 192 10.87 17.19 -9.32
C LYS A 192 11.77 16.06 -9.82
N GLY A 193 11.48 14.81 -9.47
CA GLY A 193 12.29 13.67 -9.85
C GLY A 193 13.67 13.62 -9.21
N LYS A 194 13.91 14.38 -8.15
CA LYS A 194 15.17 14.34 -7.45
C LYS A 194 15.37 13.01 -6.73
N LYS A 195 16.61 12.62 -6.58
CA LYS A 195 16.97 11.43 -5.82
C LYS A 195 16.68 11.63 -4.33
N LEU A 196 15.86 10.75 -3.76
CA LEU A 196 15.59 10.76 -2.35
C LEU A 196 16.66 9.95 -1.60
N ILE A 197 17.27 10.59 -0.62
CA ILE A 197 18.25 10.01 0.31
C ILE A 197 17.83 10.46 1.70
N TYR A 198 17.68 9.51 2.61
CA TYR A 198 17.33 9.74 4.00
C TYR A 198 18.45 9.22 4.88
N GLU A 199 19.00 10.11 5.68
CA GLU A 199 19.98 9.83 6.71
C GLU A 199 19.37 10.25 8.04
N ILE A 200 19.22 9.29 8.94
CA ILE A 200 18.58 9.49 10.25
C ILE A 200 19.45 8.89 11.36
N PRO A 201 19.47 9.46 12.57
CA PRO A 201 20.12 8.83 13.70
C PRO A 201 19.62 7.39 13.89
N SER A 202 20.54 6.49 14.22
CA SER A 202 20.16 5.10 14.50
C SER A 202 19.46 4.99 15.86
N ASP A 203 18.35 4.25 15.90
CA ASP A 203 17.73 3.81 17.14
C ASP A 203 18.54 2.65 17.77
N SER A 204 18.58 2.56 19.09
CA SER A 204 19.32 1.52 19.80
C SER A 204 18.84 0.09 19.51
N LEU A 205 17.58 -0.04 19.09
CA LEU A 205 16.96 -1.32 18.73
C LEU A 205 17.12 -1.67 17.24
N ASN A 206 17.78 -0.81 16.45
CA ASN A 206 18.04 -1.11 15.05
C ASN A 206 18.90 -2.38 14.88
N ILE A 207 18.62 -3.16 13.85
CA ILE A 207 19.48 -4.28 13.45
C ILE A 207 20.44 -3.80 12.37
N LYS A 208 21.75 -3.83 12.69
CA LYS A 208 22.83 -3.41 11.78
C LYS A 208 22.88 -4.28 10.53
N GLY A 209 23.30 -3.69 9.43
CA GLY A 209 23.52 -4.41 8.19
C GLY A 209 23.35 -3.55 6.94
N LYS A 210 23.36 -4.23 5.80
CA LYS A 210 23.16 -3.63 4.48
C LYS A 210 22.17 -4.49 3.70
N GLY A 211 21.30 -3.84 2.93
CA GLY A 211 20.39 -4.52 2.03
C GLY A 211 20.12 -3.72 0.77
N LYS A 212 19.59 -4.39 -0.25
CA LYS A 212 19.24 -3.78 -1.52
C LYS A 212 17.99 -4.47 -2.07
N GLY A 213 16.92 -3.73 -2.27
CA GLY A 213 15.66 -4.27 -2.76
C GLY A 213 14.70 -3.19 -3.20
N VAL A 214 13.55 -3.61 -3.71
CA VAL A 214 12.42 -2.73 -3.99
C VAL A 214 11.72 -2.41 -2.68
N VAL A 215 11.39 -1.14 -2.42
CA VAL A 215 10.62 -0.73 -1.24
C VAL A 215 9.14 -1.03 -1.48
N VAL A 216 8.52 -1.76 -0.57
CA VAL A 216 7.10 -2.14 -0.61
C VAL A 216 6.51 -2.06 0.79
N GLY A 217 5.19 -2.01 0.91
CA GLY A 217 4.53 -1.97 2.21
C GLY A 217 3.60 -0.78 2.38
N GLY A 218 3.40 -0.33 3.61
CA GLY A 218 2.50 0.76 4.00
C GLY A 218 1.91 0.56 5.39
N ASN A 219 0.64 0.91 5.55
CA ASN A 219 -0.08 0.77 6.81
C ASN A 219 -0.30 -0.71 7.16
N LEU A 220 0.08 -1.11 8.37
CA LEU A 220 0.09 -2.50 8.82
C LEU A 220 -1.32 -3.13 8.82
N SER A 221 -2.31 -2.44 9.39
CA SER A 221 -3.68 -2.95 9.47
C SER A 221 -4.29 -3.16 8.08
N LEU A 222 -3.98 -2.28 7.12
CA LEU A 222 -4.43 -2.41 5.74
C LEU A 222 -3.74 -3.58 5.03
N LEU A 223 -2.44 -3.77 5.22
CA LEU A 223 -1.73 -4.94 4.67
C LEU A 223 -2.28 -6.25 5.21
N VAL A 224 -2.60 -6.30 6.52
CA VAL A 224 -3.25 -7.47 7.15
C VAL A 224 -4.64 -7.71 6.59
N SER A 225 -5.44 -6.66 6.36
CA SER A 225 -6.77 -6.79 5.77
C SER A 225 -6.78 -7.33 4.34
N LEU A 226 -5.67 -7.23 3.63
CA LEU A 226 -5.51 -7.73 2.26
C LEU A 226 -4.90 -9.14 2.18
N LEU A 227 -4.55 -9.77 3.31
CA LEU A 227 -4.02 -11.14 3.31
C LEU A 227 -5.03 -12.12 2.70
N GLY A 228 -4.55 -13.01 1.85
CA GLY A 228 -5.36 -13.97 1.12
C GLY A 228 -6.15 -13.39 -0.06
N SER A 229 -6.14 -12.08 -0.29
CA SER A 229 -6.75 -11.46 -1.46
C SER A 229 -5.80 -11.39 -2.65
N ARG A 230 -6.33 -11.13 -3.85
CA ARG A 230 -5.52 -10.84 -5.05
C ARG A 230 -4.62 -9.61 -4.92
N TYR A 231 -4.84 -8.78 -3.91
CA TYR A 231 -4.09 -7.57 -3.66
C TYR A 231 -3.00 -7.74 -2.59
N GLN A 232 -2.87 -8.93 -2.02
CA GLN A 232 -1.82 -9.24 -1.06
C GLN A 232 -0.44 -9.01 -1.69
N ILE A 233 0.38 -8.14 -1.10
CA ILE A 233 1.75 -7.91 -1.59
C ILE A 233 2.65 -9.09 -1.23
N ASN A 234 3.65 -9.35 -2.07
CA ASN A 234 4.73 -10.29 -1.77
C ASN A 234 6.01 -9.51 -1.42
N PRO A 235 6.44 -9.46 -0.15
CA PRO A 235 7.63 -8.73 0.28
C PRO A 235 8.95 -9.51 0.12
N SER A 236 8.92 -10.80 -0.23
CA SER A 236 10.13 -11.62 -0.37
C SER A 236 11.13 -10.99 -1.34
N GLY A 237 12.40 -10.92 -0.95
CA GLY A 237 13.47 -10.29 -1.72
C GLY A 237 13.42 -8.76 -1.78
N LYS A 238 12.57 -8.11 -0.96
CA LYS A 238 12.31 -6.67 -0.99
C LYS A 238 12.61 -6.01 0.36
N ILE A 239 12.56 -4.69 0.41
CA ILE A 239 12.60 -3.89 1.63
C ILE A 239 11.15 -3.62 2.02
N LEU A 240 10.71 -4.21 3.14
CA LEU A 240 9.37 -4.00 3.66
C LEU A 240 9.33 -2.71 4.51
N TYR A 241 8.32 -1.89 4.30
CA TYR A 241 8.00 -0.72 5.10
C TYR A 241 6.66 -0.94 5.82
N LEU A 242 6.62 -0.68 7.12
CA LEU A 242 5.43 -0.78 7.95
C LEU A 242 5.26 0.47 8.82
N GLU A 243 4.04 0.94 8.96
CA GLU A 243 3.61 1.99 9.90
C GLU A 243 2.16 1.73 10.31
N ASP A 244 1.72 2.29 11.43
CA ASP A 244 0.30 2.28 11.78
C ASP A 244 -0.02 3.32 12.87
N VAL A 245 -1.31 3.52 13.15
CA VAL A 245 -1.77 4.47 14.16
C VAL A 245 -3.06 4.01 14.84
N GLY A 246 -3.16 4.31 16.13
CA GLY A 246 -4.43 4.19 16.85
C GLY A 246 -4.78 2.77 17.27
N GLU A 247 -3.83 1.86 17.28
CA GLU A 247 -4.00 0.47 17.69
C GLU A 247 -3.62 0.24 19.15
N TYR A 248 -4.22 -0.76 19.77
CA TYR A 248 -3.77 -1.29 21.06
C TYR A 248 -2.53 -2.19 20.86
N THR A 249 -1.72 -2.33 21.89
CA THR A 249 -0.49 -3.14 21.83
C THR A 249 -0.78 -4.59 21.43
N TYR A 250 -1.85 -5.21 21.95
CA TYR A 250 -2.27 -6.56 21.55
C TYR A 250 -2.73 -6.65 20.09
N SER A 251 -3.28 -5.56 19.53
CA SER A 251 -3.65 -5.53 18.11
C SER A 251 -2.41 -5.54 17.22
N TYR A 252 -1.38 -4.79 17.59
CA TYR A 252 -0.07 -4.85 16.92
C TYR A 252 0.51 -6.26 16.96
N ASP A 253 0.52 -6.90 18.12
CA ASP A 253 1.03 -8.27 18.27
C ASP A 253 0.28 -9.23 17.34
N ARG A 254 -1.05 -9.22 17.37
CA ARG A 254 -1.90 -10.07 16.51
C ARG A 254 -1.65 -9.83 15.03
N MET A 255 -1.54 -8.57 14.58
CA MET A 255 -1.28 -8.22 13.20
C MET A 255 0.11 -8.66 12.74
N LEU A 256 1.13 -8.52 13.60
CA LEU A 256 2.49 -8.98 13.31
C LEU A 256 2.56 -10.51 13.22
N TYR A 257 1.81 -11.24 14.06
CA TYR A 257 1.65 -12.69 13.91
C TYR A 257 0.96 -13.08 12.60
N ALA A 258 -0.06 -12.33 12.17
CA ALA A 258 -0.72 -12.57 10.88
C ALA A 258 0.28 -12.39 9.71
N LEU A 259 1.07 -11.32 9.70
CA LEU A 259 2.12 -11.11 8.70
C LEU A 259 3.22 -12.18 8.77
N LYS A 260 3.64 -12.59 9.98
CA LYS A 260 4.61 -13.69 10.15
C LYS A 260 4.08 -14.97 9.52
N ASN A 261 2.85 -15.36 9.85
CA ASN A 261 2.23 -16.58 9.33
C ASN A 261 2.03 -16.55 7.80
N ALA A 262 1.87 -15.36 7.23
CA ALA A 262 1.83 -15.12 5.79
C ALA A 262 3.23 -15.00 5.14
N GLY A 263 4.32 -15.22 5.88
CA GLY A 263 5.69 -15.22 5.36
C GLY A 263 6.29 -13.84 5.10
N TYR A 264 5.68 -12.76 5.60
CA TYR A 264 6.12 -11.40 5.28
C TYR A 264 7.51 -11.06 5.80
N PHE A 265 7.97 -11.71 6.86
CA PHE A 265 9.29 -11.48 7.46
C PHE A 265 10.36 -12.43 6.93
N ASP A 266 10.01 -13.34 6.03
CA ASP A 266 10.96 -14.27 5.45
C ASP A 266 11.63 -13.66 4.21
N HIS A 267 12.94 -13.87 4.08
CA HIS A 267 13.73 -13.48 2.90
C HIS A 267 13.68 -11.97 2.55
N LEU A 268 13.49 -11.07 3.53
CA LEU A 268 13.57 -9.64 3.28
C LEU A 268 15.01 -9.19 2.97
N GLN A 269 15.13 -8.08 2.25
CA GLN A 269 16.38 -7.34 2.06
C GLN A 269 16.56 -6.21 3.09
N GLY A 270 15.55 -5.97 3.90
CA GLY A 270 15.52 -4.99 4.98
C GLY A 270 14.09 -4.70 5.44
N LEU A 271 13.98 -4.17 6.64
CA LEU A 271 12.72 -3.75 7.23
C LEU A 271 12.84 -2.30 7.69
N ILE A 272 11.83 -1.50 7.36
CA ILE A 272 11.70 -0.11 7.78
C ILE A 272 10.43 0.02 8.60
N ILE A 273 10.55 0.45 9.84
CA ILE A 273 9.43 0.72 10.74
C ILE A 273 9.29 2.23 10.90
N GLY A 274 8.18 2.76 10.44
CA GLY A 274 7.78 4.15 10.60
C GLY A 274 7.09 4.42 11.94
N GLY A 275 6.16 5.38 11.94
CA GLY A 275 5.34 5.68 13.11
C GLY A 275 4.49 4.46 13.50
N MET A 276 4.47 4.13 14.80
CA MET A 276 3.62 3.09 15.38
C MET A 276 2.85 3.73 16.56
N GLY A 277 1.75 4.44 16.22
CA GLY A 277 0.96 5.19 17.17
C GLY A 277 0.04 4.29 18.01
N ILE A 278 0.21 4.29 19.33
CA ILE A 278 -0.62 3.51 20.25
C ILE A 278 -1.86 4.34 20.61
N LYS A 279 -3.05 3.75 20.56
CA LYS A 279 -4.33 4.39 20.88
C LYS A 279 -4.41 4.78 22.37
N LYS A 280 -3.95 3.89 23.23
CA LYS A 280 -3.89 4.07 24.67
C LYS A 280 -2.71 3.25 25.19
N LYS A 281 -1.92 3.83 26.09
CA LYS A 281 -0.90 3.07 26.80
C LYS A 281 -1.60 1.94 27.56
N ASP A 282 -1.23 0.72 27.24
CA ASP A 282 -1.69 -0.47 27.93
C ASP A 282 -0.48 -1.35 28.26
N ASP A 283 -0.50 -1.96 29.41
CA ASP A 283 0.54 -2.91 29.85
C ASP A 283 0.05 -4.35 29.71
N PHE A 284 -0.98 -4.56 28.87
CA PHE A 284 -1.70 -5.83 28.76
C PHE A 284 -0.80 -7.01 28.39
N ILE A 285 0.22 -6.79 27.55
CA ILE A 285 1.18 -7.85 27.14
C ILE A 285 2.58 -7.60 27.69
N GLY A 286 2.80 -6.54 28.47
CA GLY A 286 4.08 -6.27 29.14
C GLY A 286 5.23 -5.88 28.21
N GLU A 287 4.97 -5.59 26.93
CA GLU A 287 5.97 -5.28 25.91
C GLU A 287 5.54 -4.08 25.06
N ASN A 288 6.50 -3.30 24.60
CA ASN A 288 6.23 -2.23 23.63
C ASN A 288 6.27 -2.78 22.18
N VAL A 289 5.71 -2.01 21.24
CA VAL A 289 5.56 -2.43 19.83
C VAL A 289 6.91 -2.76 19.16
N LYS A 290 8.00 -2.07 19.51
CA LYS A 290 9.33 -2.37 18.94
C LYS A 290 9.85 -3.72 19.42
N GLU A 291 9.64 -4.05 20.70
CA GLU A 291 10.02 -5.36 21.28
C GLU A 291 9.23 -6.49 20.62
N ILE A 292 7.93 -6.28 20.39
CA ILE A 292 7.09 -7.24 19.68
C ILE A 292 7.61 -7.47 18.25
N ILE A 293 7.92 -6.39 17.51
CA ILE A 293 8.49 -6.51 16.16
C ILE A 293 9.82 -7.27 16.19
N LEU A 294 10.71 -6.97 17.15
CA LEU A 294 12.01 -7.62 17.27
C LEU A 294 11.90 -9.15 17.44
N LYS A 295 10.90 -9.65 18.15
CA LYS A 295 10.67 -11.09 18.30
C LYS A 295 10.54 -11.81 16.95
N HIS A 296 9.96 -11.15 15.96
CA HIS A 296 9.73 -11.73 14.63
C HIS A 296 10.95 -11.62 13.71
N VAL A 297 11.86 -10.65 13.96
CA VAL A 297 12.88 -10.27 12.96
C VAL A 297 14.35 -10.38 13.45
N LYS A 298 14.59 -10.48 14.76
CA LYS A 298 15.94 -10.41 15.39
C LYS A 298 16.97 -11.35 14.76
N ASN A 299 16.56 -12.55 14.34
CA ASN A 299 17.46 -13.57 13.82
C ASN A 299 17.33 -13.81 12.31
N LYS A 300 16.76 -12.86 11.56
CA LYS A 300 16.47 -13.05 10.13
C LYS A 300 17.60 -12.60 9.19
N GLY A 301 18.66 -11.97 9.72
CA GLY A 301 19.88 -11.63 8.97
C GLY A 301 19.80 -10.42 8.05
N TYR A 302 18.73 -9.64 8.09
CA TYR A 302 18.59 -8.37 7.34
C TYR A 302 18.58 -7.16 8.27
N PRO A 303 18.95 -5.95 7.75
CA PRO A 303 18.90 -4.72 8.54
C PRO A 303 17.47 -4.29 8.86
N VAL A 304 17.28 -3.72 10.07
CA VAL A 304 16.00 -3.13 10.50
C VAL A 304 16.24 -1.69 10.96
N ILE A 305 15.41 -0.77 10.46
CA ILE A 305 15.36 0.62 10.91
C ILE A 305 14.06 0.85 11.67
N PHE A 306 14.17 1.29 12.91
CA PHE A 306 13.05 1.82 13.70
C PHE A 306 13.02 3.34 13.64
N ASN A 307 11.86 3.93 13.95
CA ASN A 307 11.63 5.37 13.98
C ASN A 307 11.97 6.08 12.65
N PHE A 308 11.79 5.39 11.53
CA PHE A 308 11.93 6.05 10.24
C PHE A 308 10.86 7.15 10.10
N PRO A 309 11.22 8.37 9.63
CA PRO A 309 10.27 9.48 9.55
C PRO A 309 9.29 9.29 8.38
N ALA A 310 8.34 8.39 8.56
CA ALA A 310 7.23 8.14 7.63
C ALA A 310 6.03 7.52 8.38
N GLY A 311 4.82 7.71 7.86
CA GLY A 311 3.56 7.23 8.43
C GLY A 311 2.76 8.30 9.17
N HIS A 312 1.97 7.89 10.18
CA HIS A 312 1.11 8.79 10.95
C HIS A 312 1.89 9.58 12.01
N ILE A 313 2.88 10.31 11.56
CA ILE A 313 3.70 11.24 12.34
C ILE A 313 3.78 12.58 11.63
N VAL A 314 4.20 13.61 12.35
CA VAL A 314 4.28 14.97 11.82
C VAL A 314 5.26 15.05 10.65
N ASP A 315 6.48 14.51 10.79
CA ASP A 315 7.48 14.43 9.73
C ASP A 315 7.32 13.16 8.89
N ASN A 316 6.23 13.08 8.11
CA ASN A 316 5.96 11.94 7.21
C ASN A 316 6.62 12.15 5.85
N ARG A 317 7.87 11.74 5.71
CA ARG A 317 8.66 11.88 4.47
C ARG A 317 8.22 10.89 3.40
N THR A 318 8.38 11.29 2.14
CA THR A 318 7.94 10.52 0.97
C THR A 318 8.74 9.25 0.77
N LEU A 319 8.08 8.09 0.70
CA LEU A 319 8.66 6.83 0.26
C LEU A 319 8.12 6.46 -1.13
N ILE A 320 9.02 6.02 -2.03
CA ILE A 320 8.63 5.55 -3.36
C ILE A 320 8.48 4.04 -3.31
N LEU A 321 7.23 3.59 -3.26
CA LEU A 321 6.90 2.17 -3.32
C LEU A 321 7.08 1.64 -4.75
N GLY A 322 7.60 0.43 -4.88
CA GLY A 322 7.95 -0.12 -6.19
C GLY A 322 9.32 0.31 -6.72
N ARG A 323 10.05 1.20 -6.03
CA ARG A 323 11.39 1.64 -6.45
C ARG A 323 12.50 0.92 -5.67
N LYS A 324 13.56 0.57 -6.39
CA LYS A 324 14.75 -0.06 -5.80
C LYS A 324 15.52 0.94 -4.93
N ALA A 325 15.95 0.49 -3.75
CA ALA A 325 16.73 1.28 -2.80
C ALA A 325 17.85 0.45 -2.17
N LYS A 326 18.80 1.14 -1.53
CA LYS A 326 19.77 0.56 -0.59
C LYS A 326 19.42 1.01 0.82
N ILE A 327 19.50 0.08 1.75
CA ILE A 327 19.41 0.32 3.19
C ILE A 327 20.78 0.01 3.81
N LYS A 328 21.26 0.87 4.71
CA LYS A 328 22.47 0.67 5.51
C LYS A 328 22.22 1.15 6.93
N VAL A 329 22.50 0.31 7.89
CA VAL A 329 22.35 0.61 9.32
C VAL A 329 23.67 0.35 10.02
N ASN A 330 24.16 1.34 10.76
CA ASN A 330 25.31 1.23 11.66
C ASN A 330 24.93 1.83 13.03
N ASP A 331 25.90 1.95 13.94
CA ASP A 331 25.65 2.43 15.31
C ASP A 331 25.12 3.86 15.40
N SER A 332 25.56 4.73 14.50
CA SER A 332 25.23 6.16 14.54
C SER A 332 24.17 6.57 13.53
N LEU A 333 24.10 5.90 12.38
CA LEU A 333 23.34 6.37 11.23
C LEU A 333 22.62 5.23 10.50
N SER A 334 21.36 5.47 10.18
CA SER A 334 20.53 4.65 9.28
C SER A 334 20.28 5.40 7.99
N ILE A 335 20.51 4.73 6.84
CA ILE A 335 20.44 5.34 5.52
C ILE A 335 19.46 4.55 4.64
N LEU A 336 18.52 5.25 4.04
CA LEU A 336 17.73 4.76 2.91
C LEU A 336 18.05 5.61 1.68
N LYS A 337 18.56 4.98 0.61
CA LYS A 337 18.97 5.67 -0.62
C LYS A 337 18.34 5.00 -1.84
N TYR A 338 17.42 5.72 -2.51
CA TYR A 338 16.84 5.25 -3.75
C TYR A 338 17.83 5.27 -4.91
N PHE A 339 17.70 4.33 -5.84
CA PHE A 339 18.43 4.39 -7.10
C PHE A 339 17.78 5.40 -8.05
N ASN A 340 18.58 5.93 -8.96
CA ASN A 340 18.04 6.66 -10.11
C ASN A 340 17.20 5.68 -10.95
N LYS A 341 16.32 6.20 -11.80
CA LYS A 341 15.61 5.40 -12.80
C LYS A 341 16.57 4.57 -13.64
#